data_69d50b1b0dd0253df0bf672a7d0e1065
#
_entry.id   69d50b1b0dd0253df0bf672a7d0e1065
#
_cell.length_a   1.000
_cell.length_b   1.000
_cell.length_c   1.000
_cell.angle_alpha   90.00
_cell.angle_beta   90.00
_cell.angle_gamma   90.00
#
_symmetry.space_group_name_H-M   'P 1'
#
loop_
_entity.id
_entity.type
_entity.pdbx_description
1 polymer ?
#
loop_
_entity_poly.entity_id
_entity_poly.type
_entity_poly.pdbx_seq_one_letter_code
_entity_poly.pdbx_strand_id
1 'polypeptide(L)'
;MDRLGFFKQGLSSVLDAANSIIGLKKAVNSFTEAVDEALSNIKTDIGLHLPSLDAAMYEDAQGTLQQVAQIGYSTLEVGSYYNGKVHDIRPEELKRLATESGLKITSAHLNCPIQLPLAEAEEAEQTGETTKTKEAEETRGTEVLETTAVSEGSEATQTAETESEVSAEPEKENPIIEWWKSALKVHRELGCKYIVASRLPDYPTEQVVEQYADLFNQIAELAQEQGMIFCYHPREAELKQNEGKAIFDSIAEQTNPEKVMFEIDTYEAVEAKRDVNLILKQYKERVILLQLRDYGIIGESERIDFEKILSEGIKSGVKDIFVEVRSFSLPPMNCVERSYYNVEDLPSIRY
;
A
#
# COMPACT_ATOMS: atom_id res chain seq x y z
N MET A 1 -20.41 -2.45 -2.65
CA MET A 1 -21.48 -1.75 -3.39
C MET A 1 -21.30 -0.27 -3.13
N ASP A 2 -20.97 0.52 -4.15
CA ASP A 2 -20.81 1.94 -3.97
C ASP A 2 -22.16 2.63 -3.66
N ARG A 3 -22.10 3.84 -3.09
CA ARG A 3 -23.31 4.62 -2.79
C ARG A 3 -24.17 4.84 -4.06
N LEU A 4 -23.53 4.94 -5.22
CA LEU A 4 -24.17 5.11 -6.50
C LEU A 4 -24.86 3.82 -6.99
N GLY A 5 -24.22 2.66 -6.81
CA GLY A 5 -24.78 1.34 -7.16
C GLY A 5 -25.98 0.99 -6.29
N PHE A 6 -25.91 1.28 -4.98
CA PHE A 6 -27.04 1.09 -4.06
C PHE A 6 -28.21 2.01 -4.40
N PHE A 7 -27.94 3.29 -4.71
CA PHE A 7 -28.99 4.24 -5.16
C PHE A 7 -29.59 3.83 -6.52
N LYS A 8 -28.78 3.44 -7.51
CA LYS A 8 -29.27 2.97 -8.82
C LYS A 8 -30.08 1.67 -8.72
N GLN A 9 -29.69 0.74 -7.86
CA GLN A 9 -30.43 -0.50 -7.66
C GLN A 9 -31.74 -0.27 -6.88
N GLY A 10 -31.73 0.60 -5.87
CA GLY A 10 -32.95 1.05 -5.19
C GLY A 10 -33.90 1.82 -6.10
N LEU A 11 -33.38 2.70 -6.96
CA LEU A 11 -34.19 3.41 -7.97
C LEU A 11 -34.76 2.46 -9.03
N SER A 12 -33.98 1.45 -9.50
CA SER A 12 -34.47 0.48 -10.48
C SER A 12 -35.68 -0.30 -9.95
N SER A 13 -35.64 -0.75 -8.69
CA SER A 13 -36.77 -1.46 -8.09
C SER A 13 -38.01 -0.58 -7.86
N VAL A 14 -37.84 0.72 -7.59
CA VAL A 14 -38.93 1.69 -7.49
C VAL A 14 -39.50 2.02 -8.88
N LEU A 15 -38.66 2.12 -9.92
CA LEU A 15 -39.04 2.33 -11.32
C LEU A 15 -39.85 1.15 -11.87
N ASP A 16 -39.48 -0.08 -11.55
CA ASP A 16 -40.20 -1.28 -11.99
C ASP A 16 -41.59 -1.36 -11.33
N ALA A 17 -41.72 -0.96 -10.08
CA ALA A 17 -43.02 -0.85 -9.38
C ALA A 17 -43.86 0.31 -9.90
N ALA A 18 -43.27 1.43 -10.30
CA ALA A 18 -43.96 2.62 -10.80
C ALA A 18 -44.38 2.52 -12.27
N ASN A 19 -43.74 1.68 -13.08
CA ASN A 19 -44.07 1.45 -14.48
C ASN A 19 -45.48 0.82 -14.67
N SER A 20 -46.11 0.35 -13.59
CA SER A 20 -47.47 -0.22 -13.60
C SER A 20 -48.61 0.82 -13.48
N ILE A 21 -48.29 2.10 -13.24
CA ILE A 21 -49.30 3.15 -13.02
C ILE A 21 -49.10 4.28 -14.02
N ILE A 22 -50.08 4.45 -14.93
CA ILE A 22 -50.11 5.49 -15.96
C ILE A 22 -50.19 6.85 -15.25
N GLY A 23 -49.17 7.70 -15.43
CA GLY A 23 -49.05 9.05 -14.83
C GLY A 23 -47.83 9.21 -13.92
N LEU A 24 -47.31 8.17 -13.28
CA LEU A 24 -46.10 8.26 -12.48
C LEU A 24 -44.80 8.28 -13.32
N LYS A 25 -44.88 7.82 -14.56
CA LYS A 25 -43.73 7.71 -15.47
C LYS A 25 -43.01 9.07 -15.70
N LYS A 26 -43.76 10.15 -15.81
CA LYS A 26 -43.21 11.49 -16.01
C LYS A 26 -42.56 12.07 -14.75
N ALA A 27 -43.15 11.79 -13.59
CA ALA A 27 -42.61 12.23 -12.29
C ALA A 27 -41.35 11.43 -11.91
N VAL A 28 -41.34 10.12 -12.23
CA VAL A 28 -40.17 9.25 -12.00
C VAL A 28 -39.02 9.64 -12.92
N ASN A 29 -39.24 9.91 -14.19
CA ASN A 29 -38.22 10.36 -15.13
C ASN A 29 -37.62 11.74 -14.70
N SER A 30 -38.45 12.71 -14.30
CA SER A 30 -37.93 13.98 -13.83
C SER A 30 -37.18 13.88 -12.51
N PHE A 31 -37.55 12.92 -11.64
CA PHE A 31 -36.80 12.64 -10.41
C PHE A 31 -35.48 11.97 -10.73
N THR A 32 -35.46 11.01 -11.68
CA THR A 32 -34.24 10.33 -12.13
C THR A 32 -33.29 11.34 -12.78
N GLU A 33 -33.80 12.21 -13.66
CA GLU A 33 -32.98 13.28 -14.26
C GLU A 33 -32.42 14.25 -13.21
N ALA A 34 -33.24 14.65 -12.22
CA ALA A 34 -32.80 15.53 -11.14
C ALA A 34 -31.76 14.83 -10.20
N VAL A 35 -31.89 13.53 -9.99
CA VAL A 35 -30.91 12.74 -9.22
C VAL A 35 -29.64 12.54 -10.04
N ASP A 36 -29.73 12.26 -11.34
CA ASP A 36 -28.55 12.13 -12.21
C ASP A 36 -27.85 13.51 -12.37
N GLU A 37 -28.57 14.60 -12.43
CA GLU A 37 -28.03 15.97 -12.42
C GLU A 37 -27.39 16.32 -11.06
N ALA A 38 -28.01 15.95 -9.94
CA ALA A 38 -27.44 16.14 -8.60
C ALA A 38 -26.21 15.27 -8.37
N LEU A 39 -26.19 14.06 -8.92
CA LEU A 39 -25.03 13.16 -8.85
C LEU A 39 -23.91 13.59 -9.80
N SER A 40 -24.22 14.16 -10.96
CA SER A 40 -23.24 14.73 -11.90
C SER A 40 -22.54 15.98 -11.35
N ASN A 41 -23.18 16.67 -10.39
CA ASN A 41 -22.60 17.82 -9.69
C ASN A 41 -21.75 17.43 -8.47
N ILE A 42 -21.62 16.14 -8.15
CA ILE A 42 -20.69 15.67 -7.12
C ILE A 42 -19.30 15.58 -7.75
N LYS A 43 -18.55 16.68 -7.64
CA LYS A 43 -17.16 16.73 -8.08
C LYS A 43 -16.37 15.64 -7.34
N THR A 44 -15.68 14.79 -8.10
CA THR A 44 -14.76 13.81 -7.51
C THR A 44 -13.63 14.56 -6.81
N ASP A 45 -13.41 14.28 -5.53
CA ASP A 45 -12.29 14.86 -4.79
C ASP A 45 -10.97 14.42 -5.43
N ILE A 46 -10.13 15.39 -5.79
CA ILE A 46 -8.78 15.13 -6.28
C ILE A 46 -7.82 15.30 -5.11
N GLY A 47 -7.14 14.22 -4.76
CA GLY A 47 -6.12 14.19 -3.72
C GLY A 47 -4.71 14.47 -4.25
N LEU A 48 -3.82 14.92 -3.36
CA LEU A 48 -2.41 15.07 -3.63
C LEU A 48 -1.62 14.08 -2.77
N HIS A 49 -0.72 13.31 -3.40
CA HIS A 49 0.35 12.63 -2.70
C HIS A 49 1.39 13.67 -2.26
N LEU A 50 1.32 14.05 -0.99
CA LEU A 50 2.04 15.20 -0.42
C LEU A 50 3.58 15.12 -0.55
N PRO A 51 4.21 13.92 -0.57
CA PRO A 51 5.64 13.79 -0.89
C PRO A 51 6.07 14.39 -2.23
N SER A 52 5.17 14.68 -3.16
CA SER A 52 5.45 15.49 -4.36
C SER A 52 5.99 16.89 -4.03
N LEU A 53 5.76 17.37 -2.81
CA LEU A 53 6.17 18.69 -2.30
C LEU A 53 7.02 18.60 -1.03
N ASP A 54 7.70 17.47 -0.78
CA ASP A 54 8.49 17.25 0.44
C ASP A 54 9.39 18.42 0.82
N ALA A 55 10.18 18.94 -0.13
CA ALA A 55 11.09 20.06 0.15
C ALA A 55 10.34 21.31 0.61
N ALA A 56 9.21 21.64 -0.03
CA ALA A 56 8.40 22.79 0.33
C ALA A 56 7.72 22.59 1.70
N MET A 57 7.31 21.36 2.02
CA MET A 57 6.74 21.02 3.34
C MET A 57 7.76 21.19 4.47
N TYR A 58 9.02 20.84 4.25
CA TYR A 58 10.10 21.06 5.25
C TYR A 58 10.49 22.53 5.38
N GLU A 59 10.32 23.33 4.32
CA GLU A 59 10.65 24.78 4.32
C GLU A 59 9.52 25.61 4.95
N ASP A 60 8.28 25.45 4.47
CA ASP A 60 7.07 26.16 4.93
C ASP A 60 5.83 25.27 4.75
N ALA A 61 5.54 24.44 5.73
CA ALA A 61 4.39 23.54 5.69
C ALA A 61 3.05 24.31 5.59
N GLN A 62 2.89 25.41 6.32
CA GLN A 62 1.63 26.16 6.31
C GLN A 62 1.39 26.82 4.94
N GLY A 63 2.36 27.52 4.40
CA GLY A 63 2.27 28.14 3.09
C GLY A 63 2.07 27.12 1.97
N THR A 64 2.75 25.96 2.06
CA THR A 64 2.59 24.87 1.10
C THR A 64 1.18 24.31 1.10
N LEU A 65 0.62 23.99 2.26
CA LEU A 65 -0.75 23.47 2.37
C LEU A 65 -1.80 24.50 1.89
N GLN A 66 -1.61 25.79 2.20
CA GLN A 66 -2.48 26.84 1.68
C GLN A 66 -2.45 26.94 0.15
N GLN A 67 -1.28 26.83 -0.47
CA GLN A 67 -1.15 26.83 -1.93
C GLN A 67 -1.81 25.58 -2.55
N VAL A 68 -1.60 24.41 -1.98
CA VAL A 68 -2.24 23.16 -2.42
C VAL A 68 -3.78 23.29 -2.40
N ALA A 69 -4.34 23.84 -1.33
CA ALA A 69 -5.77 24.09 -1.24
C ALA A 69 -6.27 25.15 -2.26
N GLN A 70 -5.49 26.22 -2.50
CA GLN A 70 -5.82 27.26 -3.49
C GLN A 70 -5.84 26.74 -4.92
N ILE A 71 -4.99 25.75 -5.25
CA ILE A 71 -5.00 25.06 -6.53
C ILE A 71 -6.32 24.31 -6.72
N GLY A 72 -6.89 23.73 -5.64
CA GLY A 72 -8.17 23.03 -5.67
C GLY A 72 -8.14 21.60 -5.14
N TYR A 73 -6.98 21.07 -4.74
CA TYR A 73 -6.90 19.81 -4.04
C TYR A 73 -7.74 19.84 -2.76
N SER A 74 -8.39 18.73 -2.43
CA SER A 74 -9.27 18.62 -1.25
C SER A 74 -8.81 17.60 -0.23
N THR A 75 -8.07 16.59 -0.68
CA THR A 75 -7.57 15.50 0.16
C THR A 75 -6.06 15.33 -0.01
N LEU A 76 -5.45 14.76 1.03
CA LEU A 76 -4.02 14.49 1.07
C LEU A 76 -3.75 13.02 1.39
N GLU A 77 -2.81 12.45 0.67
CA GLU A 77 -2.07 11.28 1.09
C GLU A 77 -0.71 11.74 1.61
N VAL A 78 -0.45 11.51 2.89
CA VAL A 78 0.81 11.90 3.52
C VAL A 78 1.84 10.77 3.44
N GLY A 79 3.10 11.12 3.50
CA GLY A 79 4.25 10.21 3.60
C GLY A 79 5.22 10.70 4.65
N SER A 80 6.51 10.37 4.47
CA SER A 80 7.61 10.92 5.29
C SER A 80 7.39 10.77 6.81
N TYR A 81 6.81 9.60 7.21
CA TYR A 81 6.59 9.26 8.63
C TYR A 81 7.88 8.74 9.27
N TYR A 82 8.28 9.39 10.36
CA TYR A 82 9.44 8.97 11.15
C TYR A 82 9.24 9.35 12.62
N ASN A 83 9.50 8.43 13.54
CA ASN A 83 9.45 8.64 15.00
C ASN A 83 8.21 9.40 15.49
N GLY A 84 7.02 8.99 15.04
CA GLY A 84 5.75 9.59 15.48
C GLY A 84 5.41 10.94 14.84
N LYS A 85 6.20 11.40 13.87
CA LYS A 85 5.99 12.64 13.13
C LYS A 85 5.84 12.39 11.64
N VAL A 86 5.16 13.31 10.95
CA VAL A 86 5.02 13.36 9.50
C VAL A 86 5.61 14.69 9.02
N HIS A 87 6.56 14.65 8.07
CA HIS A 87 7.35 15.82 7.67
C HIS A 87 7.99 16.58 8.85
N ASP A 88 8.43 15.84 9.89
CA ASP A 88 8.97 16.38 11.15
C ASP A 88 7.94 17.18 11.99
N ILE A 89 6.66 17.17 11.59
CA ILE A 89 5.57 17.86 12.27
C ILE A 89 4.80 16.85 13.14
N ARG A 90 4.37 17.26 14.33
CA ARG A 90 3.53 16.45 15.19
C ARG A 90 2.13 16.25 14.55
N PRO A 91 1.49 15.09 14.76
CA PRO A 91 0.21 14.77 14.12
C PRO A 91 -0.88 15.81 14.36
N GLU A 92 -1.02 16.29 15.58
CA GLU A 92 -2.06 17.29 15.94
C GLU A 92 -1.83 18.61 15.21
N GLU A 93 -0.56 19.01 15.08
CA GLU A 93 -0.18 20.25 14.39
C GLU A 93 -0.39 20.10 12.88
N LEU A 94 0.03 19.00 12.28
CA LEU A 94 -0.18 18.76 10.84
C LEU A 94 -1.68 18.72 10.50
N LYS A 95 -2.48 18.04 11.34
CA LYS A 95 -3.94 18.01 11.19
C LYS A 95 -4.54 19.41 11.28
N ARG A 96 -4.10 20.22 12.23
CA ARG A 96 -4.54 21.61 12.38
C ARG A 96 -4.23 22.42 11.13
N LEU A 97 -2.97 22.38 10.66
CA LEU A 97 -2.54 23.11 9.46
C LEU A 97 -3.33 22.71 8.21
N ALA A 98 -3.54 21.41 8.00
CA ALA A 98 -4.34 20.92 6.88
C ALA A 98 -5.79 21.39 6.99
N THR A 99 -6.42 21.28 8.17
CA THR A 99 -7.81 21.69 8.39
C THR A 99 -8.01 23.20 8.20
N GLU A 100 -7.09 24.01 8.73
CA GLU A 100 -7.13 25.48 8.54
C GLU A 100 -6.96 25.89 7.08
N SER A 101 -6.25 25.08 6.29
CA SER A 101 -6.13 25.27 4.86
C SER A 101 -7.33 24.73 4.06
N GLY A 102 -8.28 24.02 4.69
CA GLY A 102 -9.43 23.41 4.01
C GLY A 102 -9.15 22.02 3.44
N LEU A 103 -8.02 21.39 3.80
CA LEU A 103 -7.60 20.08 3.34
C LEU A 103 -7.95 18.98 4.35
N LYS A 104 -8.18 17.76 3.86
CA LYS A 104 -8.38 16.56 4.69
C LYS A 104 -7.24 15.58 4.45
N ILE A 105 -6.62 15.10 5.51
CA ILE A 105 -5.68 13.99 5.43
C ILE A 105 -6.51 12.69 5.44
N THR A 106 -6.52 11.95 4.33
CA THR A 106 -7.36 10.76 4.15
C THR A 106 -6.57 9.49 3.98
N SER A 107 -5.31 9.57 3.55
CA SER A 107 -4.43 8.44 3.32
C SER A 107 -3.02 8.70 3.85
N ALA A 108 -2.32 7.63 4.16
CA ALA A 108 -0.90 7.67 4.50
C ALA A 108 -0.14 6.53 3.82
N HIS A 109 0.91 6.89 3.10
CA HIS A 109 1.80 5.96 2.43
C HIS A 109 3.03 5.72 3.32
N LEU A 110 3.15 4.51 3.86
CA LEU A 110 4.09 4.17 4.91
C LEU A 110 5.09 3.10 4.46
N ASN A 111 6.33 3.29 4.85
CA ASN A 111 7.39 2.31 4.67
C ASN A 111 7.94 1.92 6.05
N CYS A 112 7.66 0.70 6.50
CA CYS A 112 8.26 0.19 7.72
C CYS A 112 9.79 0.07 7.51
N PRO A 113 10.62 0.68 8.37
CA PRO A 113 12.08 0.60 8.24
C PRO A 113 12.64 -0.76 8.64
N ILE A 114 11.84 -1.60 9.31
CA ILE A 114 12.23 -2.93 9.77
C ILE A 114 11.81 -3.93 8.70
N GLN A 115 12.74 -4.71 8.20
CA GLN A 115 12.47 -5.78 7.24
C GLN A 115 12.21 -7.09 7.97
N LEU A 116 11.39 -7.95 7.38
CA LEU A 116 11.28 -9.34 7.83
C LEU A 116 12.65 -9.99 7.77
N PRO A 117 13.07 -10.76 8.79
CA PRO A 117 14.27 -11.57 8.70
C PRO A 117 14.10 -12.52 7.51
N LEU A 118 15.02 -12.41 6.54
CA LEU A 118 15.09 -13.43 5.48
C LEU A 118 15.35 -14.76 6.17
N ALA A 119 14.52 -15.76 5.92
CA ALA A 119 14.84 -17.12 6.35
C ALA A 119 16.23 -17.46 5.79
N GLU A 120 17.15 -17.83 6.67
CA GLU A 120 18.46 -18.30 6.25
C GLU A 120 18.20 -19.47 5.28
N ALA A 121 18.71 -19.33 4.05
CA ALA A 121 18.65 -20.42 3.10
C ALA A 121 19.39 -21.59 3.78
N GLU A 122 18.69 -22.68 4.08
CA GLU A 122 19.34 -23.93 4.48
C GLU A 122 20.36 -24.24 3.40
N GLU A 123 21.64 -24.06 3.72
CA GLU A 123 22.73 -24.51 2.88
C GLU A 123 22.51 -26.02 2.66
N ALA A 124 22.03 -26.36 1.48
CA ALA A 124 22.02 -27.73 1.04
C ALA A 124 23.46 -28.20 1.08
N GLU A 125 23.81 -28.98 2.11
CA GLU A 125 25.05 -29.76 2.17
C GLU A 125 25.13 -30.63 0.90
N GLN A 126 25.76 -30.10 -0.12
CA GLN A 126 26.22 -30.90 -1.23
C GLN A 126 27.34 -31.79 -0.69
N THR A 127 27.02 -33.02 -0.39
CA THR A 127 28.00 -34.09 -0.25
C THR A 127 28.81 -34.18 -1.54
N GLY A 128 29.87 -33.41 -1.60
CA GLY A 128 30.85 -33.46 -2.65
C GLY A 128 31.70 -34.71 -2.51
N GLU A 129 31.48 -35.66 -3.37
CA GLU A 129 32.33 -36.79 -3.64
C GLU A 129 33.67 -36.32 -4.18
N THR A 130 34.71 -36.38 -3.35
CA THR A 130 36.08 -35.98 -3.66
C THR A 130 36.77 -37.03 -4.50
N THR A 131 36.95 -36.77 -5.77
CA THR A 131 37.93 -37.50 -6.60
C THR A 131 39.33 -36.96 -6.32
N LYS A 132 40.18 -37.91 -5.83
CA LYS A 132 41.60 -37.66 -5.57
C LYS A 132 42.38 -37.37 -6.86
N THR A 133 43.14 -36.28 -6.88
CA THR A 133 44.38 -36.21 -7.64
C THR A 133 45.51 -35.75 -6.73
N LYS A 134 46.59 -36.56 -6.71
CA LYS A 134 47.83 -36.33 -5.98
C LYS A 134 48.64 -35.25 -6.70
N GLU A 135 49.30 -34.39 -5.92
CA GLU A 135 50.74 -34.13 -6.12
C GLU A 135 51.31 -33.40 -4.87
N ALA A 136 52.57 -33.72 -4.59
CA ALA A 136 53.30 -33.59 -3.35
C ALA A 136 54.05 -32.24 -3.26
N GLU A 137 54.41 -31.83 -2.09
CA GLU A 137 55.75 -31.60 -1.50
C GLU A 137 55.66 -30.67 -0.27
N GLU A 138 56.11 -31.22 0.83
CA GLU A 138 57.23 -30.92 1.73
C GLU A 138 57.25 -29.49 2.31
N THR A 139 57.42 -29.26 3.60
CA THR A 139 58.28 -29.80 4.66
C THR A 139 57.99 -29.08 6.00
N ARG A 140 58.27 -29.87 7.11
CA ARG A 140 58.79 -29.50 8.46
C ARG A 140 57.89 -28.61 9.34
N GLY A 141 57.61 -29.03 10.52
CA GLY A 141 58.22 -29.76 11.64
C GLY A 141 57.87 -28.95 12.89
N THR A 142 57.64 -29.40 13.97
CA THR A 142 58.11 -30.20 15.05
C THR A 142 57.12 -30.13 16.21
N GLU A 143 56.73 -31.29 16.76
CA GLU A 143 56.94 -31.79 18.14
C GLU A 143 56.34 -30.93 19.27
N VAL A 144 55.70 -31.40 20.35
CA VAL A 144 55.78 -32.73 21.03
C VAL A 144 54.78 -32.74 22.18
N LEU A 145 54.21 -33.95 22.45
CA LEU A 145 53.87 -34.63 23.71
C LEU A 145 52.65 -34.19 24.53
N GLU A 146 51.73 -35.12 24.65
CA GLU A 146 51.49 -36.12 25.73
C GLU A 146 50.92 -35.53 27.01
N THR A 147 49.92 -36.06 27.68
CA THR A 147 49.62 -37.44 28.12
C THR A 147 48.24 -37.50 28.76
N THR A 148 47.51 -38.58 28.51
CA THR A 148 46.83 -39.52 29.40
C THR A 148 46.19 -39.01 30.72
N ALA A 149 45.09 -39.51 31.26
CA ALA A 149 44.44 -40.82 31.26
C ALA A 149 43.10 -40.74 32.02
N VAL A 150 42.18 -41.59 31.60
CA VAL A 150 41.27 -42.52 32.26
C VAL A 150 40.92 -42.30 33.75
N SER A 151 39.65 -42.32 34.10
CA SER A 151 39.06 -43.34 34.95
C SER A 151 37.53 -43.27 35.03
N GLU A 152 36.99 -44.45 35.04
CA GLU A 152 35.57 -44.84 35.18
C GLU A 152 35.01 -44.56 36.58
N GLY A 153 33.68 -44.51 36.67
CA GLY A 153 32.99 -44.64 37.94
C GLY A 153 31.47 -44.49 37.75
N SER A 154 30.81 -45.63 37.62
CA SER A 154 29.36 -45.76 37.67
C SER A 154 28.83 -45.47 39.06
N GLU A 155 27.62 -44.91 39.18
CA GLU A 155 26.52 -45.55 39.93
C GLU A 155 25.21 -44.76 39.80
N ALA A 156 24.17 -45.53 39.69
CA ALA A 156 22.79 -45.13 39.57
C ALA A 156 22.24 -44.62 40.93
N THR A 157 21.24 -43.74 40.91
CA THR A 157 19.96 -43.99 41.60
C THR A 157 19.00 -42.77 41.55
N GLN A 158 17.75 -43.09 41.23
CA GLN A 158 16.48 -42.53 41.67
C GLN A 158 15.96 -41.20 41.12
N THR A 159 14.94 -41.37 40.30
CA THR A 159 13.70 -40.63 40.11
C THR A 159 13.30 -39.65 41.22
N ALA A 160 13.15 -38.40 40.81
CA ALA A 160 12.16 -37.48 41.38
C ALA A 160 11.51 -36.73 40.20
N GLU A 161 10.27 -37.05 39.93
CA GLU A 161 9.39 -36.26 39.07
C GLU A 161 9.20 -34.88 39.72
N THR A 162 9.88 -33.90 39.16
CA THR A 162 9.56 -32.50 39.45
C THR A 162 8.91 -31.98 38.19
N GLU A 163 7.59 -31.80 38.25
CA GLU A 163 6.85 -31.01 37.28
C GLU A 163 7.50 -29.62 37.27
N SER A 164 8.34 -29.38 36.26
CA SER A 164 8.77 -28.02 35.95
C SER A 164 7.61 -27.33 35.22
N GLU A 165 6.92 -26.47 35.94
CA GLU A 165 6.14 -25.40 35.28
C GLU A 165 7.10 -24.69 34.34
N VAL A 166 6.93 -24.95 33.05
CA VAL A 166 7.54 -24.15 31.98
C VAL A 166 6.82 -22.81 32.04
N SER A 167 7.40 -21.87 32.79
CA SER A 167 7.05 -20.47 32.65
C SER A 167 7.37 -20.07 31.22
N ALA A 168 6.35 -19.98 30.37
CA ALA A 168 6.49 -19.41 29.05
C ALA A 168 7.05 -17.98 29.23
N GLU A 169 8.29 -17.77 28.82
CA GLU A 169 8.79 -16.40 28.66
C GLU A 169 7.81 -15.68 27.74
N PRO A 170 7.43 -14.41 28.02
CA PRO A 170 6.54 -13.68 27.15
C PRO A 170 7.19 -13.65 25.75
N GLU A 171 6.48 -14.16 24.76
CA GLU A 171 6.90 -14.06 23.36
C GLU A 171 7.28 -12.61 23.09
N LYS A 172 8.52 -12.39 22.69
CA LYS A 172 8.98 -11.04 22.31
C LYS A 172 8.10 -10.58 21.16
N GLU A 173 7.30 -9.55 21.39
CA GLU A 173 6.44 -8.98 20.37
C GLU A 173 7.27 -8.66 19.11
N ASN A 174 6.75 -9.02 17.95
CA ASN A 174 7.41 -8.79 16.67
C ASN A 174 7.61 -7.27 16.47
N PRO A 175 8.87 -6.77 16.35
CA PRO A 175 9.16 -5.35 16.26
C PRO A 175 8.50 -4.67 15.05
N ILE A 176 8.22 -5.41 13.97
CA ILE A 176 7.50 -4.90 12.80
C ILE A 176 6.05 -4.61 13.19
N ILE A 177 5.41 -5.54 13.89
CA ILE A 177 4.02 -5.37 14.34
C ILE A 177 3.90 -4.20 15.32
N GLU A 178 4.85 -4.05 16.25
CA GLU A 178 4.87 -2.91 17.18
C GLU A 178 5.06 -1.57 16.48
N TRP A 179 5.90 -1.55 15.45
CA TRP A 179 6.04 -0.36 14.60
C TRP A 179 4.71 -0.02 13.92
N TRP A 180 4.03 -1.01 13.33
CA TRP A 180 2.73 -0.80 12.67
C TRP A 180 1.65 -0.36 13.65
N LYS A 181 1.55 -0.95 14.85
CA LYS A 181 0.62 -0.49 15.90
C LYS A 181 0.83 0.99 16.24
N SER A 182 2.09 1.40 16.38
CA SER A 182 2.44 2.80 16.67
C SER A 182 2.10 3.73 15.50
N ALA A 183 2.42 3.33 14.27
CA ALA A 183 2.12 4.10 13.06
C ALA A 183 0.61 4.25 12.85
N LEU A 184 -0.15 3.17 12.99
CA LEU A 184 -1.61 3.18 12.85
C LEU A 184 -2.27 4.15 13.85
N LYS A 185 -1.81 4.18 15.11
CA LYS A 185 -2.32 5.11 16.12
C LYS A 185 -2.14 6.56 15.69
N VAL A 186 -0.94 6.94 15.22
CA VAL A 186 -0.63 8.30 14.75
C VAL A 186 -1.51 8.68 13.56
N HIS A 187 -1.66 7.81 12.59
CA HIS A 187 -2.39 8.12 11.37
C HIS A 187 -3.93 8.12 11.57
N ARG A 188 -4.43 7.36 12.55
CA ARG A 188 -5.80 7.51 13.02
C ARG A 188 -6.05 8.90 13.63
N GLU A 189 -5.12 9.42 14.43
CA GLU A 189 -5.20 10.77 15.01
C GLU A 189 -5.20 11.85 13.93
N LEU A 190 -4.41 11.66 12.85
CA LEU A 190 -4.43 12.51 11.68
C LEU A 190 -5.78 12.51 10.95
N GLY A 191 -6.53 11.43 11.02
CA GLY A 191 -7.82 11.26 10.35
C GLY A 191 -7.75 10.39 9.11
N CYS A 192 -6.66 9.65 8.92
CA CYS A 192 -6.51 8.74 7.79
C CYS A 192 -7.60 7.67 7.78
N LYS A 193 -8.16 7.45 6.60
CA LYS A 193 -9.08 6.37 6.28
C LYS A 193 -8.31 5.18 5.69
N TYR A 194 -7.21 5.47 4.99
CA TYR A 194 -6.39 4.47 4.33
C TYR A 194 -4.97 4.49 4.88
N ILE A 195 -4.41 3.30 4.99
CA ILE A 195 -3.00 3.06 5.31
C ILE A 195 -2.41 2.24 4.19
N VAL A 196 -1.47 2.81 3.48
CA VAL A 196 -0.84 2.21 2.31
C VAL A 196 0.56 1.75 2.68
N ALA A 197 0.87 0.49 2.41
CA ALA A 197 2.23 -0.04 2.51
C ALA A 197 2.77 -0.32 1.12
N SER A 198 3.98 0.13 0.84
CA SER A 198 4.72 -0.25 -0.35
C SER A 198 6.01 -0.95 0.04
N ARG A 199 6.60 -1.63 -0.94
CA ARG A 199 7.96 -2.14 -0.86
C ARG A 199 8.13 -3.49 -0.18
N LEU A 200 8.20 -4.52 -1.00
CA LEU A 200 8.86 -5.77 -0.68
C LEU A 200 10.39 -5.62 -0.83
N PRO A 201 11.19 -6.54 -0.28
CA PRO A 201 12.61 -6.65 -0.62
C PRO A 201 12.80 -6.78 -2.13
N ASP A 202 13.96 -6.36 -2.63
CA ASP A 202 14.29 -6.57 -4.03
C ASP A 202 14.46 -8.07 -4.31
N TYR A 203 13.82 -8.57 -5.39
CA TYR A 203 13.87 -9.97 -5.82
C TYR A 203 13.48 -10.99 -4.72
N PRO A 204 12.28 -10.90 -4.13
CA PRO A 204 11.86 -11.80 -3.04
C PRO A 204 11.69 -13.22 -3.56
N THR A 205 12.07 -14.21 -2.73
CA THR A 205 11.73 -15.62 -2.97
C THR A 205 10.24 -15.86 -2.73
N GLU A 206 9.70 -17.00 -3.16
CA GLU A 206 8.29 -17.36 -2.91
C GLU A 206 7.98 -17.38 -1.41
N GLN A 207 8.90 -17.88 -0.57
CA GLN A 207 8.75 -17.89 0.88
C GLN A 207 8.68 -16.47 1.46
N VAL A 208 9.47 -15.53 0.94
CA VAL A 208 9.41 -14.12 1.35
C VAL A 208 8.08 -13.48 0.94
N VAL A 209 7.58 -13.82 -0.25
CA VAL A 209 6.25 -13.36 -0.72
C VAL A 209 5.15 -13.86 0.22
N GLU A 210 5.18 -15.13 0.62
CA GLU A 210 4.25 -15.72 1.59
C GLU A 210 4.30 -15.01 2.94
N GLN A 211 5.50 -14.78 3.49
CA GLN A 211 5.69 -14.05 4.75
C GLN A 211 5.14 -12.62 4.69
N TYR A 212 5.30 -11.92 3.55
CA TYR A 212 4.72 -10.58 3.37
C TYR A 212 3.20 -10.62 3.20
N ALA A 213 2.64 -11.64 2.55
CA ALA A 213 1.19 -11.82 2.49
C ALA A 213 0.58 -12.02 3.89
N ASP A 214 1.21 -12.84 4.73
CA ASP A 214 0.81 -13.04 6.12
C ASP A 214 0.94 -11.75 6.94
N LEU A 215 2.03 -11.02 6.77
CA LEU A 215 2.22 -9.72 7.42
C LEU A 215 1.14 -8.73 7.00
N PHE A 216 0.81 -8.65 5.71
CA PHE A 216 -0.24 -7.75 5.21
C PHE A 216 -1.62 -8.11 5.75
N ASN A 217 -1.93 -9.40 5.90
CA ASN A 217 -3.15 -9.85 6.55
C ASN A 217 -3.21 -9.37 8.01
N GLN A 218 -2.10 -9.50 8.78
CA GLN A 218 -2.03 -9.03 10.17
C GLN A 218 -2.17 -7.50 10.28
N ILE A 219 -1.47 -6.74 9.41
CA ILE A 219 -1.57 -5.27 9.40
C ILE A 219 -2.99 -4.83 9.04
N ALA A 220 -3.63 -5.51 8.09
CA ALA A 220 -5.01 -5.20 7.69
C ALA A 220 -6.01 -5.42 8.84
N GLU A 221 -5.81 -6.43 9.69
CA GLU A 221 -6.60 -6.63 10.91
C GLU A 221 -6.39 -5.49 11.91
N LEU A 222 -5.13 -5.14 12.19
CA LEU A 222 -4.80 -4.03 13.08
C LEU A 222 -5.35 -2.69 12.57
N ALA A 223 -5.30 -2.44 11.25
CA ALA A 223 -5.87 -1.25 10.64
C ALA A 223 -7.39 -1.22 10.79
N GLN A 224 -8.08 -2.35 10.56
CA GLN A 224 -9.52 -2.48 10.72
C GLN A 224 -9.96 -2.21 12.17
N GLU A 225 -9.23 -2.67 13.17
CA GLU A 225 -9.47 -2.39 14.59
C GLU A 225 -9.41 -0.88 14.91
N GLN A 226 -8.60 -0.14 14.14
CA GLN A 226 -8.49 1.31 14.25
C GLN A 226 -9.48 2.07 13.34
N GLY A 227 -10.37 1.35 12.63
CA GLY A 227 -11.34 1.93 11.70
C GLY A 227 -10.73 2.40 10.38
N MET A 228 -9.56 1.89 10.00
CA MET A 228 -8.84 2.19 8.77
C MET A 228 -8.83 0.98 7.82
N ILE A 229 -8.55 1.22 6.56
CA ILE A 229 -8.43 0.21 5.50
C ILE A 229 -6.97 0.12 5.10
N PHE A 230 -6.41 -1.09 5.12
CA PHE A 230 -5.06 -1.35 4.66
C PHE A 230 -5.05 -1.55 3.14
N CYS A 231 -4.08 -0.93 2.48
CA CYS A 231 -3.82 -1.06 1.05
C CYS A 231 -2.37 -1.46 0.80
N TYR A 232 -2.13 -2.38 -0.12
CA TYR A 232 -0.81 -2.66 -0.65
C TYR A 232 -0.62 -1.90 -1.96
N HIS A 233 0.53 -1.22 -2.08
CA HIS A 233 0.95 -0.47 -3.27
C HIS A 233 2.14 -1.18 -3.93
N PRO A 234 1.92 -1.99 -4.99
CA PRO A 234 2.99 -2.66 -5.70
C PRO A 234 3.76 -1.68 -6.60
N ARG A 235 5.09 -1.82 -6.63
CA ARG A 235 5.97 -1.08 -7.54
C ARG A 235 6.14 -1.84 -8.86
N GLU A 236 6.85 -1.23 -9.81
CA GLU A 236 7.18 -1.83 -11.12
C GLU A 236 7.69 -3.27 -10.99
N ALA A 237 8.67 -3.51 -10.12
CA ALA A 237 9.28 -4.82 -9.95
C ALA A 237 8.28 -5.90 -9.52
N GLU A 238 7.32 -5.54 -8.66
CA GLU A 238 6.29 -6.45 -8.16
C GLU A 238 5.13 -6.63 -9.15
N LEU A 239 4.88 -5.63 -10.00
CA LEU A 239 3.88 -5.70 -11.09
C LEU A 239 4.39 -6.43 -12.32
N LYS A 240 5.71 -6.47 -12.53
CA LYS A 240 6.31 -7.11 -13.70
C LYS A 240 6.07 -8.62 -13.69
N GLN A 241 5.62 -9.14 -14.85
CA GLN A 241 5.42 -10.58 -15.01
C GLN A 241 6.74 -11.28 -15.30
N ASN A 242 7.09 -12.23 -14.46
CA ASN A 242 8.18 -13.17 -14.65
C ASN A 242 7.56 -14.56 -14.82
N GLU A 243 7.91 -15.29 -15.90
CA GLU A 243 7.37 -16.63 -16.17
C GLU A 243 5.83 -16.73 -16.15
N GLY A 244 5.16 -15.62 -16.49
CA GLY A 244 3.68 -15.57 -16.60
C GLY A 244 2.94 -15.13 -15.34
N LYS A 245 3.64 -14.90 -14.21
CA LYS A 245 3.03 -14.40 -12.97
C LYS A 245 3.82 -13.23 -12.38
N ALA A 246 3.14 -12.25 -11.82
CA ALA A 246 3.76 -11.16 -11.07
C ALA A 246 3.73 -11.45 -9.56
N ILE A 247 4.69 -10.88 -8.82
CA ILE A 247 4.72 -10.93 -7.35
C ILE A 247 3.41 -10.37 -6.79
N PHE A 248 2.92 -9.27 -7.35
CA PHE A 248 1.64 -8.68 -7.00
C PHE A 248 0.47 -9.67 -7.10
N ASP A 249 0.42 -10.47 -8.18
CA ASP A 249 -0.64 -11.46 -8.37
C ASP A 249 -0.56 -12.56 -7.28
N SER A 250 0.66 -12.94 -6.85
CA SER A 250 0.87 -13.91 -5.75
C SER A 250 0.45 -13.35 -4.39
N ILE A 251 0.79 -12.10 -4.08
CA ILE A 251 0.31 -11.39 -2.87
C ILE A 251 -1.23 -11.29 -2.88
N ALA A 252 -1.82 -10.96 -4.03
CA ALA A 252 -3.27 -10.84 -4.14
C ALA A 252 -4.02 -12.15 -3.89
N GLU A 253 -3.45 -13.29 -4.31
CA GLU A 253 -4.02 -14.61 -4.08
C GLU A 253 -3.90 -15.07 -2.62
N GLN A 254 -2.82 -14.69 -1.92
CA GLN A 254 -2.51 -15.15 -0.57
C GLN A 254 -3.05 -14.21 0.53
N THR A 255 -3.56 -13.04 0.15
CA THR A 255 -4.12 -12.08 1.11
C THR A 255 -5.64 -12.11 1.16
N ASN A 256 -6.20 -11.81 2.34
CA ASN A 256 -7.64 -11.76 2.55
C ASN A 256 -8.30 -10.70 1.64
N PRO A 257 -9.15 -11.08 0.69
CA PRO A 257 -9.73 -10.15 -0.27
C PRO A 257 -10.72 -9.14 0.32
N GLU A 258 -11.20 -9.36 1.55
CA GLU A 258 -12.11 -8.44 2.24
C GLU A 258 -11.35 -7.42 3.10
N LYS A 259 -10.07 -7.64 3.39
CA LYS A 259 -9.28 -6.82 4.32
C LYS A 259 -8.10 -6.12 3.66
N VAL A 260 -7.41 -6.80 2.74
CA VAL A 260 -6.25 -6.27 2.03
C VAL A 260 -6.69 -5.71 0.69
N MET A 261 -6.71 -4.39 0.59
CA MET A 261 -7.02 -3.65 -0.63
C MET A 261 -5.74 -3.25 -1.36
N PHE A 262 -5.87 -2.62 -2.51
CA PHE A 262 -4.76 -2.19 -3.34
C PHE A 262 -4.86 -0.72 -3.73
N GLU A 263 -3.69 -0.09 -3.79
CA GLU A 263 -3.45 1.15 -4.49
C GLU A 263 -2.59 0.87 -5.71
N ILE A 264 -3.02 1.32 -6.88
CA ILE A 264 -2.26 1.13 -8.13
C ILE A 264 -1.74 2.47 -8.62
N ASP A 265 -0.42 2.54 -8.80
CA ASP A 265 0.27 3.65 -9.45
C ASP A 265 0.28 3.43 -10.97
N THR A 266 -0.22 4.42 -11.71
CA THR A 266 -0.36 4.34 -13.16
C THR A 266 0.99 4.27 -13.87
N TYR A 267 2.01 4.98 -13.39
CA TYR A 267 3.36 4.94 -13.95
C TYR A 267 4.04 3.59 -13.69
N GLU A 268 4.00 3.08 -12.44
CA GLU A 268 4.61 1.78 -12.08
C GLU A 268 4.01 0.64 -12.92
N ALA A 269 2.69 0.68 -13.13
CA ALA A 269 2.03 -0.33 -13.96
C ALA A 269 2.45 -0.25 -15.44
N VAL A 270 2.57 0.95 -16.00
CA VAL A 270 2.99 1.14 -17.39
C VAL A 270 4.47 0.73 -17.58
N GLU A 271 5.36 1.09 -16.66
CA GLU A 271 6.77 0.66 -16.68
C GLU A 271 6.90 -0.86 -16.55
N ALA A 272 6.05 -1.49 -15.74
CA ALA A 272 5.94 -2.94 -15.66
C ALA A 272 5.32 -3.60 -16.92
N LYS A 273 4.89 -2.81 -17.91
CA LYS A 273 4.18 -3.24 -19.12
C LYS A 273 2.85 -3.96 -18.80
N ARG A 274 2.20 -3.54 -17.73
CA ARG A 274 0.86 -3.98 -17.34
C ARG A 274 -0.19 -2.96 -17.77
N ASP A 275 -1.28 -3.40 -18.36
CA ASP A 275 -2.44 -2.54 -18.63
C ASP A 275 -3.22 -2.30 -17.34
N VAL A 276 -3.25 -1.03 -16.89
CA VAL A 276 -3.95 -0.62 -15.67
C VAL A 276 -5.44 -1.01 -15.73
N ASN A 277 -6.08 -0.90 -16.91
CA ASN A 277 -7.48 -1.25 -17.07
C ASN A 277 -7.74 -2.76 -16.87
N LEU A 278 -6.77 -3.61 -17.24
CA LEU A 278 -6.86 -5.05 -16.97
C LEU A 278 -6.66 -5.35 -15.49
N ILE A 279 -5.73 -4.65 -14.80
CA ILE A 279 -5.56 -4.78 -13.34
C ILE A 279 -6.84 -4.38 -12.63
N LEU A 280 -7.45 -3.25 -12.98
CA LEU A 280 -8.70 -2.78 -12.40
C LEU A 280 -9.85 -3.77 -12.55
N LYS A 281 -9.96 -4.41 -13.72
CA LYS A 281 -10.98 -5.45 -13.97
C LYS A 281 -10.72 -6.74 -13.21
N GLN A 282 -9.46 -7.19 -13.18
CA GLN A 282 -9.06 -8.42 -12.51
C GLN A 282 -9.24 -8.34 -11.01
N TYR A 283 -8.89 -7.20 -10.41
CA TYR A 283 -8.96 -6.94 -8.97
C TYR A 283 -10.08 -5.97 -8.61
N LYS A 284 -11.20 -6.07 -9.32
CA LYS A 284 -12.40 -5.26 -9.07
C LYS A 284 -12.77 -5.29 -7.58
N GLU A 285 -13.14 -4.12 -7.04
CA GLU A 285 -13.47 -3.88 -5.63
C GLU A 285 -12.30 -4.03 -4.64
N ARG A 286 -11.15 -4.57 -5.08
CA ARG A 286 -9.92 -4.60 -4.28
C ARG A 286 -8.98 -3.44 -4.62
N VAL A 287 -8.91 -2.99 -5.87
CA VAL A 287 -8.23 -1.74 -6.21
C VAL A 287 -9.17 -0.59 -5.85
N ILE A 288 -8.94 0.02 -4.70
CA ILE A 288 -9.79 1.10 -4.17
C ILE A 288 -9.13 2.47 -4.23
N LEU A 289 -7.82 2.52 -4.45
CA LEU A 289 -7.04 3.74 -4.63
C LEU A 289 -6.29 3.72 -5.96
N LEU A 290 -6.18 4.89 -6.59
CA LEU A 290 -5.30 5.11 -7.71
C LEU A 290 -4.33 6.25 -7.38
N GLN A 291 -3.05 5.99 -7.56
CA GLN A 291 -2.03 7.02 -7.60
C GLN A 291 -1.82 7.40 -9.07
N LEU A 292 -2.27 8.61 -9.44
CA LEU A 292 -2.11 9.14 -10.79
C LEU A 292 -0.72 9.74 -10.91
N ARG A 293 0.18 9.03 -11.60
CA ARG A 293 1.54 9.46 -11.88
C ARG A 293 1.87 9.29 -13.35
N ASP A 294 2.56 10.27 -13.90
CA ASP A 294 3.08 10.31 -15.26
C ASP A 294 4.61 10.44 -15.23
N TYR A 295 5.24 10.58 -16.37
CA TYR A 295 6.68 10.84 -16.52
C TYR A 295 7.09 12.25 -16.07
N GLY A 296 6.13 13.08 -15.74
CA GLY A 296 6.26 14.45 -15.24
C GLY A 296 4.90 14.99 -14.83
N ILE A 297 4.46 16.07 -15.48
CA ILE A 297 3.13 16.62 -15.31
C ILE A 297 2.10 15.65 -15.90
N ILE A 298 1.04 15.38 -15.17
CA ILE A 298 -0.02 14.44 -15.58
C ILE A 298 -0.59 14.82 -16.96
N GLY A 299 -0.64 13.83 -17.85
CA GLY A 299 -1.21 13.95 -19.20
C GLY A 299 -0.29 14.58 -20.25
N GLU A 300 0.92 15.03 -19.89
CA GLU A 300 1.85 15.65 -20.85
C GLU A 300 2.74 14.63 -21.61
N SER A 301 2.88 13.41 -21.08
CA SER A 301 3.69 12.38 -21.74
C SER A 301 3.01 11.73 -22.94
N GLU A 302 1.68 11.81 -23.02
CA GLU A 302 0.82 11.11 -23.98
C GLU A 302 0.98 9.56 -23.94
N ARG A 303 1.63 9.02 -22.89
CA ARG A 303 1.88 7.58 -22.72
C ARG A 303 0.82 6.88 -21.90
N ILE A 304 0.07 7.63 -21.06
CA ILE A 304 -0.92 7.13 -20.13
C ILE A 304 -2.26 7.76 -20.43
N ASP A 305 -3.25 6.95 -20.75
CA ASP A 305 -4.63 7.40 -21.00
C ASP A 305 -5.40 7.48 -19.68
N PHE A 306 -5.24 8.62 -18.98
CA PHE A 306 -5.83 8.83 -17.66
C PHE A 306 -7.37 8.84 -17.71
N GLU A 307 -7.99 9.32 -18.78
CA GLU A 307 -9.45 9.29 -18.93
C GLU A 307 -9.97 7.84 -18.96
N LYS A 308 -9.35 6.99 -19.76
CA LYS A 308 -9.74 5.60 -19.86
C LYS A 308 -9.53 4.86 -18.53
N ILE A 309 -8.43 5.14 -17.81
CA ILE A 309 -8.12 4.54 -16.52
C ILE A 309 -9.14 4.98 -15.46
N LEU A 310 -9.45 6.26 -15.37
CA LEU A 310 -10.42 6.78 -14.41
C LEU A 310 -11.83 6.25 -14.69
N SER A 311 -12.26 6.26 -15.95
CA SER A 311 -13.55 5.69 -16.36
C SER A 311 -13.68 4.21 -15.98
N GLU A 312 -12.64 3.41 -16.16
CA GLU A 312 -12.61 2.00 -15.72
C GLU A 312 -12.51 1.88 -14.20
N GLY A 313 -11.72 2.73 -13.55
CA GLY A 313 -11.53 2.76 -12.09
C GLY A 313 -12.86 2.98 -11.35
N ILE A 314 -13.66 3.94 -11.78
CA ILE A 314 -15.00 4.20 -11.24
C ILE A 314 -15.89 2.95 -11.34
N LYS A 315 -15.88 2.27 -12.49
CA LYS A 315 -16.66 1.03 -12.72
C LYS A 315 -16.15 -0.15 -11.89
N SER A 316 -14.85 -0.16 -11.59
CA SER A 316 -14.16 -1.21 -10.85
C SER A 316 -14.17 -1.00 -9.34
N GLY A 317 -14.64 0.15 -8.83
CA GLY A 317 -14.82 0.39 -7.40
C GLY A 317 -13.74 1.24 -6.74
N VAL A 318 -12.91 1.95 -7.52
CA VAL A 318 -11.96 2.97 -6.99
C VAL A 318 -12.73 4.01 -6.19
N LYS A 319 -12.19 4.40 -5.03
CA LYS A 319 -12.82 5.29 -4.06
C LYS A 319 -12.19 6.67 -4.05
N ASP A 320 -10.86 6.72 -4.05
CA ASP A 320 -10.10 7.95 -3.97
C ASP A 320 -8.92 7.89 -4.97
N ILE A 321 -8.51 9.06 -5.45
CA ILE A 321 -7.38 9.24 -6.37
C ILE A 321 -6.41 10.25 -5.79
N PHE A 322 -5.10 10.01 -5.96
CA PHE A 322 -4.05 10.91 -5.53
C PHE A 322 -3.10 11.22 -6.69
N VAL A 323 -2.90 12.49 -6.97
CA VAL A 323 -1.90 12.96 -7.95
C VAL A 323 -0.53 12.87 -7.33
N GLU A 324 0.43 12.24 -8.03
CA GLU A 324 1.84 12.23 -7.67
C GLU A 324 2.70 12.81 -8.80
N VAL A 325 3.62 13.71 -8.42
CA VAL A 325 4.65 14.24 -9.33
C VAL A 325 6.03 13.99 -8.71
N ARG A 326 6.87 13.24 -9.43
CA ARG A 326 8.26 12.95 -9.00
C ARG A 326 9.32 13.55 -9.92
N SER A 327 8.95 13.88 -11.16
CA SER A 327 9.86 14.47 -12.15
C SER A 327 9.37 15.87 -12.49
N PHE A 328 10.21 16.88 -12.31
CA PHE A 328 9.83 18.27 -12.38
C PHE A 328 10.50 18.97 -13.57
N SER A 329 9.70 19.37 -14.54
CA SER A 329 10.13 20.24 -15.66
C SER A 329 9.98 21.72 -15.33
N LEU A 330 9.23 22.05 -14.29
CA LEU A 330 8.96 23.37 -13.73
C LEU A 330 9.21 23.34 -12.21
N PRO A 331 9.14 24.46 -11.47
CA PRO A 331 9.11 24.42 -10.02
C PRO A 331 8.04 23.43 -9.52
N PRO A 332 8.31 22.63 -8.47
CA PRO A 332 7.41 21.54 -8.06
C PRO A 332 5.95 21.94 -7.89
N MET A 333 5.66 23.08 -7.26
CA MET A 333 4.30 23.58 -7.07
C MET A 333 3.59 23.81 -8.41
N ASN A 334 4.29 24.34 -9.42
CA ASN A 334 3.70 24.58 -10.76
C ASN A 334 3.42 23.25 -11.50
N CYS A 335 4.27 22.22 -11.29
CA CYS A 335 3.99 20.89 -11.84
C CYS A 335 2.75 20.26 -11.19
N VAL A 336 2.62 20.39 -9.87
CA VAL A 336 1.46 19.92 -9.11
C VAL A 336 0.19 20.67 -9.52
N GLU A 337 0.25 22.00 -9.68
CA GLU A 337 -0.86 22.83 -10.15
C GLU A 337 -1.32 22.43 -11.55
N ARG A 338 -0.42 22.30 -12.52
CA ARG A 338 -0.79 21.85 -13.87
C ARG A 338 -1.36 20.44 -13.90
N SER A 339 -0.78 19.54 -13.11
CA SER A 339 -1.32 18.19 -12.98
C SER A 339 -2.74 18.17 -12.43
N TYR A 340 -3.06 19.04 -11.46
CA TYR A 340 -4.41 19.21 -10.96
C TYR A 340 -5.38 19.58 -12.09
N TYR A 341 -5.09 20.65 -12.83
CA TYR A 341 -5.98 21.13 -13.90
C TYR A 341 -6.14 20.12 -15.03
N ASN A 342 -5.07 19.41 -15.39
CA ASN A 342 -5.14 18.34 -16.40
C ASN A 342 -6.04 17.19 -15.96
N VAL A 343 -6.02 16.82 -14.67
CA VAL A 343 -6.92 15.81 -14.10
C VAL A 343 -8.34 16.33 -13.96
N GLU A 344 -8.52 17.56 -13.45
CA GLU A 344 -9.83 18.19 -13.30
C GLU A 344 -10.59 18.32 -14.62
N ASP A 345 -9.85 18.49 -15.73
CA ASP A 345 -10.42 18.63 -17.07
C ASP A 345 -10.89 17.30 -17.67
N LEU A 346 -10.56 16.15 -17.09
CA LEU A 346 -10.97 14.86 -17.60
C LEU A 346 -12.50 14.65 -17.43
N PRO A 347 -13.18 14.12 -18.46
CA PRO A 347 -14.64 13.88 -18.41
C PRO A 347 -15.07 13.04 -17.21
N SER A 348 -14.30 11.98 -16.87
CA SER A 348 -14.61 11.10 -15.72
C SER A 348 -14.53 11.79 -14.35
N ILE A 349 -13.93 12.97 -14.26
CA ILE A 349 -13.86 13.79 -13.04
C ILE A 349 -14.96 14.85 -13.02
N ARG A 350 -15.33 15.36 -14.19
CA ARG A 350 -16.33 16.45 -14.33
C ARG A 350 -17.78 15.96 -14.28
N TYR A 351 -18.02 14.69 -14.67
CA TYR A 351 -19.34 14.11 -14.86
C TYR A 351 -19.47 12.73 -14.21
#